data_4096f97ed9bdd576ffc76ab0e63f9a36
#
_entry.id   4096f97ed9bdd576ffc76ab0e63f9a36
#
_cell.length_a   1.000
_cell.length_b   1.000
_cell.length_c   1.000
_cell.angle_alpha   90.00
_cell.angle_beta   90.00
_cell.angle_gamma   90.00
#
_symmetry.space_group_name_H-M   'P 1'
#
loop_
_entity.id
_entity.type
_entity.pdbx_description
1 polymer ?
#
loop_
_entity_poly.entity_id
_entity_poly.type
_entity_poly.pdbx_seq_one_letter_code
_entity_poly.pdbx_strand_id
1 'polypeptide(L)'
;METQRGFLLRAIEALERAGVAYAVTGSWASTTYGLPRTTHDLDVVIAISVEQAADLAAAFPAPFYADAEWMQAAAAEQAFFNVIDPATGLKVDFWPVKDDEFSRAQFQRRRRQELFDHGVWMLAPEDVILAKLLWYRASESDTQLRDCVGIWKAQRGALDEAYLAHWAQRLQIDELLTRVTAA
;
A
#
# COMPACT_ATOMS: atom_id res chain seq x y z
N MET A 1 5.76 -25.62 1.01
CA MET A 1 4.69 -24.63 1.13
C MET A 1 5.35 -23.28 1.32
N GLU A 2 5.09 -22.31 0.46
CA GLU A 2 5.65 -20.98 0.57
C GLU A 2 5.13 -20.30 1.84
N THR A 3 6.02 -19.63 2.57
CA THR A 3 5.62 -18.88 3.76
C THR A 3 5.05 -17.51 3.35
N GLN A 4 4.25 -16.89 4.21
CA GLN A 4 3.78 -15.51 3.97
C GLN A 4 4.94 -14.57 3.64
N ARG A 5 6.03 -14.63 4.40
CA ARG A 5 7.24 -13.84 4.12
C ARG A 5 7.78 -14.11 2.71
N GLY A 6 7.90 -15.37 2.32
CA GLY A 6 8.44 -15.77 1.00
C GLY A 6 7.58 -15.21 -0.14
N PHE A 7 6.25 -15.32 -0.03
CA PHE A 7 5.33 -14.81 -1.04
C PHE A 7 5.39 -13.26 -1.17
N LEU A 8 5.46 -12.56 -0.03
CA LEU A 8 5.58 -11.09 -0.04
C LEU A 8 6.91 -10.64 -0.67
N LEU A 9 8.03 -11.29 -0.32
CA LEU A 9 9.33 -10.96 -0.90
C LEU A 9 9.38 -11.28 -2.40
N ARG A 10 8.78 -12.40 -2.83
CA ARG A 10 8.63 -12.72 -4.26
C ARG A 10 7.93 -11.58 -5.02
N ALA A 11 6.85 -11.03 -4.45
CA ALA A 11 6.12 -9.93 -5.08
C ALA A 11 6.98 -8.67 -5.21
N ILE A 12 7.73 -8.31 -4.17
CA ILE A 12 8.65 -7.18 -4.20
C ILE A 12 9.75 -7.39 -5.24
N GLU A 13 10.41 -8.56 -5.24
CA GLU A 13 11.43 -8.91 -6.23
C GLU A 13 10.89 -8.93 -7.68
N ALA A 14 9.64 -9.35 -7.87
CA ALA A 14 9.00 -9.33 -9.18
C ALA A 14 8.82 -7.89 -9.68
N LEU A 15 8.35 -6.97 -8.83
CA LEU A 15 8.24 -5.55 -9.15
C LEU A 15 9.60 -4.94 -9.49
N GLU A 16 10.62 -5.23 -8.70
CA GLU A 16 11.98 -4.73 -8.90
C GLU A 16 12.59 -5.25 -10.22
N ARG A 17 12.40 -6.53 -10.54
CA ARG A 17 12.86 -7.13 -11.81
C ARG A 17 12.15 -6.57 -13.04
N ALA A 18 10.84 -6.30 -12.93
CA ALA A 18 10.06 -5.67 -13.99
C ALA A 18 10.31 -4.15 -14.09
N GLY A 19 11.17 -3.58 -13.24
CA GLY A 19 11.44 -2.15 -13.21
C GLY A 19 10.23 -1.30 -12.82
N VAL A 20 9.27 -1.90 -12.12
CA VAL A 20 8.06 -1.22 -11.65
C VAL A 20 8.38 -0.42 -10.39
N ALA A 21 8.14 0.89 -10.43
CA ALA A 21 8.24 1.71 -9.23
C ALA A 21 7.06 1.42 -8.31
N TYR A 22 7.33 1.19 -7.01
CA TYR A 22 6.31 0.76 -6.06
C TYR A 22 6.45 1.42 -4.68
N ALA A 23 5.41 1.29 -3.87
CA ALA A 23 5.42 1.59 -2.45
C ALA A 23 4.48 0.64 -1.68
N VAL A 24 4.99 -0.09 -0.71
CA VAL A 24 4.18 -0.87 0.24
C VAL A 24 3.30 0.07 1.05
N THR A 25 2.04 -0.32 1.26
CA THR A 25 1.04 0.45 2.00
C THR A 25 0.18 -0.47 2.88
N GLY A 26 -1.02 -0.05 3.22
CA GLY A 26 -1.99 -0.86 3.94
C GLY A 26 -1.53 -1.30 5.32
N SER A 27 -1.79 -2.57 5.63
CA SER A 27 -1.53 -3.14 6.96
C SER A 27 -0.06 -3.30 7.28
N TRP A 28 0.78 -3.63 6.31
CA TRP A 28 2.21 -3.76 6.50
C TRP A 28 2.86 -2.42 6.84
N ALA A 29 2.47 -1.35 6.14
CA ALA A 29 2.95 -0.01 6.44
C ALA A 29 2.46 0.47 7.82
N SER A 30 1.19 0.23 8.18
CA SER A 30 0.71 0.62 9.50
C SER A 30 1.35 -0.16 10.63
N THR A 31 1.71 -1.44 10.42
CA THR A 31 2.46 -2.25 11.39
C THR A 31 3.90 -1.74 11.54
N THR A 32 4.53 -1.34 10.45
CA THR A 32 5.90 -0.80 10.48
C THR A 32 5.99 0.53 11.23
N TYR A 33 5.01 1.41 11.03
CA TYR A 33 5.00 2.75 11.63
C TYR A 33 4.26 2.86 12.97
N GLY A 34 3.40 1.88 13.29
CA GLY A 34 2.51 1.95 14.44
C GLY A 34 2.49 0.68 15.28
N LEU A 35 1.29 0.16 15.53
CA LEU A 35 1.10 -1.04 16.35
C LEU A 35 1.08 -2.30 15.49
N PRO A 36 1.87 -3.32 15.84
CA PRO A 36 1.86 -4.60 15.14
C PRO A 36 0.49 -5.28 15.18
N ARG A 37 0.07 -5.80 14.03
CA ARG A 37 -1.09 -6.70 13.92
C ARG A 37 -0.88 -7.73 12.82
N THR A 38 -1.61 -8.83 12.93
CA THR A 38 -1.61 -9.85 11.87
C THR A 38 -2.33 -9.33 10.63
N THR A 39 -1.74 -9.59 9.45
CA THR A 39 -2.33 -9.33 8.14
C THR A 39 -1.95 -10.46 7.20
N HIS A 40 -2.81 -10.78 6.24
CA HIS A 40 -2.56 -11.81 5.23
C HIS A 40 -2.28 -11.22 3.85
N ASP A 41 -2.69 -9.98 3.63
CA ASP A 41 -2.62 -9.31 2.34
C ASP A 41 -1.45 -8.31 2.32
N LEU A 42 -0.78 -8.20 1.18
CA LEU A 42 0.16 -7.13 0.90
C LEU A 42 -0.49 -6.11 -0.03
N ASP A 43 -0.62 -4.88 0.43
CA ASP A 43 -1.08 -3.76 -0.39
C ASP A 43 0.12 -3.00 -0.95
N VAL A 44 0.15 -2.78 -2.26
CA VAL A 44 1.24 -2.09 -2.95
C VAL A 44 0.69 -1.06 -3.93
N VAL A 45 1.08 0.19 -3.77
CA VAL A 45 0.87 1.24 -4.78
C VAL A 45 1.97 1.12 -5.82
N ILE A 46 1.61 1.13 -7.12
CA ILE A 46 2.54 0.91 -8.22
C ILE A 46 2.39 1.97 -9.32
N ALA A 47 3.51 2.36 -9.93
CA ALA A 47 3.51 3.10 -11.19
C ALA A 47 3.92 2.11 -12.30
N ILE A 48 2.95 1.61 -13.05
CA ILE A 48 3.12 0.49 -13.97
C ILE A 48 2.63 0.84 -15.37
N SER A 49 3.36 0.40 -16.40
CA SER A 49 2.90 0.41 -17.78
C SER A 49 2.21 -0.91 -18.17
N VAL A 50 1.52 -0.92 -19.30
CA VAL A 50 0.87 -2.13 -19.83
C VAL A 50 1.89 -3.25 -20.10
N GLU A 51 3.07 -2.89 -20.63
CA GLU A 51 4.16 -3.83 -20.90
C GLU A 51 4.71 -4.42 -19.61
N GLN A 52 4.96 -3.58 -18.60
CA GLN A 52 5.44 -4.03 -17.30
C GLN A 52 4.42 -4.94 -16.58
N ALA A 53 3.11 -4.76 -16.83
CA ALA A 53 2.08 -5.62 -16.26
C ALA A 53 2.19 -7.07 -16.80
N ALA A 54 2.56 -7.25 -18.06
CA ALA A 54 2.82 -8.57 -18.63
C ALA A 54 4.06 -9.23 -17.99
N ASP A 55 5.14 -8.47 -17.82
CA ASP A 55 6.37 -8.95 -17.16
C ASP A 55 6.11 -9.33 -15.69
N LEU A 56 5.30 -8.52 -15.00
CA LEU A 56 4.90 -8.81 -13.63
C LEU A 56 4.05 -10.09 -13.54
N ALA A 57 3.10 -10.30 -14.46
CA ALA A 57 2.31 -11.52 -14.51
C ALA A 57 3.18 -12.76 -14.74
N ALA A 58 4.17 -12.66 -15.63
CA ALA A 58 5.10 -13.76 -15.93
C ALA A 58 5.96 -14.19 -14.72
N ALA A 59 6.14 -13.32 -13.73
CA ALA A 59 6.84 -13.65 -12.48
C ALA A 59 6.01 -14.55 -11.54
N PHE A 60 4.72 -14.75 -11.83
CA PHE A 60 3.80 -15.59 -11.08
C PHE A 60 3.19 -16.69 -11.97
N PRO A 61 4.01 -17.68 -12.41
CA PRO A 61 3.49 -18.78 -13.20
C PRO A 61 2.50 -19.64 -12.38
N ALA A 62 1.72 -20.47 -13.06
CA ALA A 62 0.85 -21.43 -12.37
C ALA A 62 1.61 -22.14 -11.22
N PRO A 63 1.00 -22.33 -10.05
CA PRO A 63 -0.44 -22.25 -9.78
C PRO A 63 -0.98 -20.88 -9.34
N PHE A 64 -0.18 -19.81 -9.37
CA PHE A 64 -0.67 -18.47 -8.99
C PHE A 64 -1.78 -18.00 -9.92
N TYR A 65 -2.76 -17.28 -9.35
CA TYR A 65 -3.73 -16.54 -10.14
C TYR A 65 -3.16 -15.17 -10.48
N ALA A 66 -2.60 -15.07 -11.70
CA ALA A 66 -1.98 -13.86 -12.26
C ALA A 66 -2.28 -13.84 -13.77
N ASP A 67 -3.46 -13.35 -14.15
CA ASP A 67 -3.90 -13.26 -15.55
C ASP A 67 -3.26 -12.03 -16.21
N ALA A 68 -2.41 -12.27 -17.20
CA ALA A 68 -1.67 -11.21 -17.88
C ALA A 68 -2.56 -10.24 -18.65
N GLU A 69 -3.60 -10.73 -19.32
CA GLU A 69 -4.52 -9.88 -20.11
C GLU A 69 -5.32 -8.97 -19.18
N TRP A 70 -5.82 -9.52 -18.05
CA TRP A 70 -6.51 -8.75 -17.05
C TRP A 70 -5.60 -7.70 -16.37
N MET A 71 -4.37 -8.08 -16.02
CA MET A 71 -3.40 -7.16 -15.41
C MET A 71 -3.01 -6.02 -16.36
N GLN A 72 -2.84 -6.31 -17.66
CA GLN A 72 -2.58 -5.30 -18.69
C GLN A 72 -3.77 -4.34 -18.86
N ALA A 73 -4.99 -4.85 -18.93
CA ALA A 73 -6.20 -4.04 -19.02
C ALA A 73 -6.35 -3.15 -17.79
N ALA A 74 -6.14 -3.70 -16.59
CA ALA A 74 -6.18 -2.95 -15.34
C ALA A 74 -5.09 -1.86 -15.27
N ALA A 75 -3.86 -2.15 -15.75
CA ALA A 75 -2.80 -1.15 -15.82
C ALA A 75 -3.16 0.01 -16.76
N ALA A 76 -3.74 -0.27 -17.92
CA ALA A 76 -4.18 0.75 -18.89
C ALA A 76 -5.27 1.67 -18.31
N GLU A 77 -6.16 1.14 -17.49
CA GLU A 77 -7.27 1.86 -16.86
C GLU A 77 -6.93 2.42 -15.47
N GLN A 78 -5.69 2.24 -14.99
CA GLN A 78 -5.29 2.56 -13.62
C GLN A 78 -6.21 1.92 -12.57
N ALA A 79 -6.73 0.75 -12.88
CA ALA A 79 -7.62 -0.02 -12.03
C ALA A 79 -6.85 -1.00 -11.14
N PHE A 80 -7.45 -1.34 -10.01
CA PHE A 80 -6.96 -2.36 -9.09
C PHE A 80 -6.85 -3.73 -9.75
N PHE A 81 -5.79 -4.49 -9.39
CA PHE A 81 -5.67 -5.92 -9.68
C PHE A 81 -4.88 -6.63 -8.56
N ASN A 82 -4.89 -7.94 -8.57
CA ASN A 82 -4.17 -8.73 -7.57
C ASN A 82 -3.54 -10.00 -8.13
N VAL A 83 -2.65 -10.58 -7.35
CA VAL A 83 -2.10 -11.92 -7.54
C VAL A 83 -2.41 -12.73 -6.29
N ILE A 84 -2.89 -13.97 -6.48
CA ILE A 84 -3.30 -14.84 -5.39
C ILE A 84 -2.51 -16.15 -5.45
N ASP A 85 -2.00 -16.58 -4.30
CA ASP A 85 -1.49 -17.94 -4.10
C ASP A 85 -2.66 -18.86 -3.66
N PRO A 86 -3.17 -19.75 -4.52
CA PRO A 86 -4.31 -20.61 -4.19
C PRO A 86 -3.99 -21.65 -3.11
N ALA A 87 -2.70 -21.96 -2.89
CA ALA A 87 -2.30 -22.95 -1.90
C ALA A 87 -2.37 -22.41 -0.46
N THR A 88 -2.17 -21.10 -0.29
CA THR A 88 -2.12 -20.45 1.02
C THR A 88 -3.24 -19.44 1.24
N GLY A 89 -3.91 -18.99 0.16
CA GLY A 89 -4.87 -17.90 0.18
C GLY A 89 -4.24 -16.51 0.37
N LEU A 90 -2.90 -16.43 0.34
CA LEU A 90 -2.20 -15.16 0.39
C LEU A 90 -2.42 -14.38 -0.90
N LYS A 91 -2.50 -13.06 -0.81
CA LYS A 91 -2.64 -12.20 -1.98
C LYS A 91 -1.78 -10.94 -1.88
N VAL A 92 -1.43 -10.42 -3.05
CA VAL A 92 -0.85 -9.10 -3.22
C VAL A 92 -1.83 -8.26 -4.01
N ASP A 93 -2.24 -7.15 -3.42
CA ASP A 93 -3.18 -6.20 -3.98
C ASP A 93 -2.40 -5.02 -4.57
N PHE A 94 -2.50 -4.84 -5.88
CA PHE A 94 -1.81 -3.79 -6.62
C PHE A 94 -2.75 -2.62 -6.93
N TRP A 95 -2.35 -1.44 -6.52
CA TRP A 95 -3.06 -0.19 -6.68
C TRP A 95 -2.28 0.75 -7.60
N PRO A 96 -2.59 0.84 -8.89
CA PRO A 96 -1.93 1.79 -9.77
C PRO A 96 -2.09 3.23 -9.26
N VAL A 97 -1.01 4.01 -9.36
CA VAL A 97 -1.01 5.44 -9.02
C VAL A 97 -2.01 6.13 -9.94
N LYS A 98 -3.01 6.77 -9.36
CA LYS A 98 -4.00 7.55 -10.11
C LYS A 98 -3.44 8.90 -10.56
N ASP A 99 -4.00 9.42 -11.64
CA ASP A 99 -3.62 10.73 -12.20
C ASP A 99 -4.29 11.89 -11.45
N ASP A 100 -4.16 11.91 -10.12
CA ASP A 100 -4.58 13.01 -9.26
C ASP A 100 -3.39 13.52 -8.41
N GLU A 101 -3.53 14.72 -7.88
CA GLU A 101 -2.46 15.41 -7.18
C GLU A 101 -2.04 14.70 -5.89
N PHE A 102 -3.01 14.17 -5.12
CA PHE A 102 -2.72 13.45 -3.89
C PHE A 102 -2.00 12.13 -4.17
N SER A 103 -2.49 11.33 -5.13
CA SER A 103 -1.87 10.05 -5.50
C SER A 103 -0.43 10.23 -5.96
N ARG A 104 -0.15 11.27 -6.75
CA ARG A 104 1.23 11.60 -7.15
C ARG A 104 2.08 12.05 -5.97
N ALA A 105 1.55 12.93 -5.10
CA ALA A 105 2.29 13.45 -3.95
C ALA A 105 2.68 12.33 -2.98
N GLN A 106 1.74 11.47 -2.58
CA GLN A 106 2.03 10.35 -1.68
C GLN A 106 3.06 9.39 -2.26
N PHE A 107 2.98 9.08 -3.56
CA PHE A 107 3.92 8.17 -4.22
C PHE A 107 5.34 8.74 -4.30
N GLN A 108 5.47 10.05 -4.52
CA GLN A 108 6.76 10.73 -4.53
C GLN A 108 7.42 10.78 -3.15
N ARG A 109 6.64 10.83 -2.08
CA ARG A 109 7.12 10.87 -0.68
C ARG A 109 7.51 9.51 -0.12
N ARG A 110 7.35 8.40 -0.89
CA ARG A 110 7.72 7.07 -0.41
C ARG A 110 9.15 7.03 0.09
N ARG A 111 9.38 6.23 1.12
CA ARG A 111 10.67 6.13 1.83
C ARG A 111 11.17 4.70 1.81
N ARG A 112 12.49 4.51 1.91
CA ARG A 112 13.06 3.19 2.14
C ARG A 112 12.81 2.79 3.59
N GLN A 113 12.28 1.59 3.77
CA GLN A 113 12.03 0.97 5.06
C GLN A 113 12.53 -0.48 5.01
N GLU A 114 12.79 -1.04 6.18
CA GLU A 114 13.17 -2.44 6.29
C GLU A 114 11.93 -3.29 6.55
N LEU A 115 11.73 -4.32 5.74
CA LEU A 115 10.70 -5.32 5.90
C LEU A 115 11.32 -6.70 5.70
N PHE A 116 11.33 -7.53 6.76
CA PHE A 116 11.95 -8.85 6.76
C PHE A 116 13.44 -8.86 6.34
N ASP A 117 14.23 -7.94 6.84
CA ASP A 117 15.65 -7.76 6.50
C ASP A 117 15.88 -7.34 5.02
N HIS A 118 14.82 -6.87 4.34
CA HIS A 118 14.90 -6.34 2.98
C HIS A 118 14.51 -4.87 2.97
N GLY A 119 15.31 -4.06 2.29
CA GLY A 119 14.98 -2.66 2.08
C GLY A 119 13.90 -2.52 1.02
N VAL A 120 12.70 -2.08 1.40
CA VAL A 120 11.55 -1.88 0.50
C VAL A 120 11.17 -0.41 0.42
N TRP A 121 10.52 -0.01 -0.68
CA TRP A 121 9.85 1.28 -0.74
C TRP A 121 8.50 1.19 -0.04
N MET A 122 8.19 2.15 0.82
CA MET A 122 6.94 2.20 1.59
C MET A 122 6.40 3.63 1.58
N LEU A 123 5.08 3.81 1.54
CA LEU A 123 4.48 5.13 1.69
C LEU A 123 4.92 5.76 3.02
N ALA A 124 5.07 7.08 3.05
CA ALA A 124 5.39 7.80 4.28
C ALA A 124 4.25 7.64 5.31
N PRO A 125 4.53 7.69 6.62
CA PRO A 125 3.53 7.44 7.65
C PRO A 125 2.34 8.41 7.56
N GLU A 126 2.57 9.66 7.17
CA GLU A 126 1.52 10.64 6.93
C GLU A 126 0.56 10.18 5.83
N ASP A 127 1.12 9.67 4.72
CA ASP A 127 0.34 9.19 3.57
C ASP A 127 -0.43 7.92 3.91
N VAL A 128 0.13 7.03 4.74
CA VAL A 128 -0.59 5.86 5.27
C VAL A 128 -1.77 6.28 6.13
N ILE A 129 -1.62 7.29 7.01
CA ILE A 129 -2.72 7.84 7.81
C ILE A 129 -3.82 8.37 6.88
N LEU A 130 -3.48 9.24 5.91
CA LEU A 130 -4.45 9.85 4.99
C LEU A 130 -5.20 8.79 4.16
N ALA A 131 -4.49 7.82 3.59
CA ALA A 131 -5.09 6.73 2.84
C ALA A 131 -6.07 5.91 3.71
N LYS A 132 -5.69 5.59 4.95
CA LYS A 132 -6.56 4.84 5.88
C LYS A 132 -7.78 5.65 6.33
N LEU A 133 -7.67 6.96 6.49
CA LEU A 133 -8.82 7.82 6.80
C LEU A 133 -9.80 7.88 5.61
N LEU A 134 -9.30 7.90 4.37
CA LEU A 134 -10.15 7.77 3.18
C LEU A 134 -10.90 6.44 3.15
N TRP A 135 -10.21 5.33 3.48
CA TRP A 135 -10.83 4.01 3.60
C TRP A 135 -11.87 3.96 4.74
N TYR A 136 -11.54 4.54 5.90
CA TYR A 136 -12.49 4.64 7.01
C TYR A 136 -13.76 5.39 6.60
N ARG A 137 -13.63 6.52 5.91
CA ARG A 137 -14.79 7.29 5.41
C ARG A 137 -15.71 6.45 4.51
N ALA A 138 -15.13 5.54 3.70
CA ALA A 138 -15.87 4.71 2.76
C ALA A 138 -16.47 3.44 3.41
N SER A 139 -15.82 2.87 4.43
CA SER A 139 -16.15 1.54 4.98
C SER A 139 -16.57 1.55 6.45
N GLU A 140 -16.34 2.66 7.16
CA GLU A 140 -16.53 2.81 8.61
C GLU A 140 -15.80 1.74 9.44
N SER A 141 -14.72 1.17 8.90
CA SER A 141 -13.95 0.11 9.54
C SER A 141 -13.09 0.65 10.71
N ASP A 142 -13.45 0.30 11.94
CA ASP A 142 -12.72 0.68 13.16
C ASP A 142 -11.24 0.28 13.12
N THR A 143 -10.90 -0.76 12.38
CA THR A 143 -9.51 -1.19 12.19
C THR A 143 -8.69 -0.09 11.51
N GLN A 144 -9.25 0.59 10.50
CA GLN A 144 -8.53 1.67 9.81
C GLN A 144 -8.25 2.84 10.75
N LEU A 145 -9.25 3.24 11.54
CA LEU A 145 -9.09 4.33 12.51
C LEU A 145 -8.07 3.97 13.61
N ARG A 146 -8.11 2.73 14.11
CA ARG A 146 -7.15 2.22 15.11
C ARG A 146 -5.73 2.21 14.58
N ASP A 147 -5.53 1.80 13.33
CA ASP A 147 -4.21 1.84 12.68
C ASP A 147 -3.69 3.28 12.58
N CYS A 148 -4.56 4.25 12.21
CA CYS A 148 -4.18 5.68 12.18
C CYS A 148 -3.73 6.20 13.57
N VAL A 149 -4.51 5.89 14.62
CA VAL A 149 -4.15 6.27 16.00
C VAL A 149 -2.83 5.62 16.42
N GLY A 150 -2.62 4.35 16.05
CA GLY A 150 -1.37 3.64 16.32
C GLY A 150 -0.16 4.31 15.68
N ILE A 151 -0.26 4.69 14.40
CA ILE A 151 0.81 5.40 13.69
C ILE A 151 1.02 6.79 14.32
N TRP A 152 -0.04 7.56 14.56
CA TRP A 152 0.04 8.88 15.18
C TRP A 152 0.79 8.85 16.49
N LYS A 153 0.46 7.91 17.39
CA LYS A 153 1.10 7.79 18.70
C LYS A 153 2.57 7.36 18.60
N ALA A 154 2.87 6.38 17.75
CA ALA A 154 4.22 5.84 17.61
C ALA A 154 5.19 6.82 16.93
N GLN A 155 4.69 7.63 15.98
CA GLN A 155 5.48 8.58 15.19
C GLN A 155 5.36 10.03 15.70
N ARG A 156 4.80 10.23 16.90
CA ARG A 156 4.55 11.57 17.45
C ARG A 156 5.83 12.42 17.48
N GLY A 157 5.73 13.62 16.91
CA GLY A 157 6.86 14.56 16.81
C GLY A 157 7.81 14.31 15.62
N ALA A 158 7.61 13.22 14.84
CA ALA A 158 8.35 12.94 13.61
C ALA A 158 7.50 13.12 12.36
N LEU A 159 6.17 13.29 12.51
CA LEU A 159 5.23 13.50 11.41
C LEU A 159 5.24 14.95 10.93
N ASP A 160 5.07 15.14 9.63
CA ASP A 160 4.78 16.43 9.02
C ASP A 160 3.30 16.78 9.22
N GLU A 161 3.00 17.41 10.37
CA GLU A 161 1.63 17.78 10.74
C GLU A 161 1.04 18.82 9.78
N ALA A 162 1.86 19.70 9.19
CA ALA A 162 1.40 20.66 8.19
C ALA A 162 0.94 19.98 6.91
N TYR A 163 1.67 18.98 6.46
CA TYR A 163 1.29 18.14 5.32
C TYR A 163 -0.01 17.37 5.60
N LEU A 164 -0.12 16.75 6.78
CA LEU A 164 -1.35 16.05 7.21
C LEU A 164 -2.56 16.98 7.18
N ALA A 165 -2.45 18.16 7.79
CA ALA A 165 -3.54 19.12 7.84
C ALA A 165 -3.94 19.63 6.45
N HIS A 166 -2.95 19.95 5.60
CA HIS A 166 -3.17 20.40 4.23
C HIS A 166 -3.98 19.38 3.42
N TRP A 167 -3.54 18.11 3.41
CA TRP A 167 -4.22 17.08 2.64
C TRP A 167 -5.54 16.63 3.27
N ALA A 168 -5.62 16.58 4.60
CA ALA A 168 -6.88 16.24 5.27
C ALA A 168 -8.00 17.22 4.89
N GLN A 169 -7.70 18.53 4.83
CA GLN A 169 -8.66 19.55 4.41
C GLN A 169 -9.05 19.36 2.94
N ARG A 170 -8.09 19.18 2.03
CA ARG A 170 -8.36 18.99 0.59
C ARG A 170 -9.14 17.72 0.29
N LEU A 171 -8.92 16.68 1.06
CA LEU A 171 -9.59 15.38 0.95
C LEU A 171 -10.90 15.31 1.75
N GLN A 172 -11.25 16.39 2.48
CA GLN A 172 -12.45 16.44 3.33
C GLN A 172 -12.50 15.34 4.39
N ILE A 173 -11.37 15.13 5.08
CA ILE A 173 -11.20 14.15 6.18
C ILE A 173 -10.55 14.81 7.43
N ASP A 174 -10.59 16.12 7.53
CA ASP A 174 -10.02 16.91 8.63
C ASP A 174 -10.67 16.60 9.99
N GLU A 175 -11.99 16.37 10.03
CA GLU A 175 -12.67 15.91 11.24
C GLU A 175 -12.17 14.52 11.69
N LEU A 176 -11.92 13.61 10.75
CA LEU A 176 -11.37 12.29 11.04
C LEU A 176 -9.92 12.39 11.53
N LEU A 177 -9.12 13.26 10.93
CA LEU A 177 -7.76 13.51 11.41
C LEU A 177 -7.77 14.07 12.83
N THR A 178 -8.68 15.00 13.13
CA THR A 178 -8.86 15.54 14.50
C THR A 178 -9.17 14.43 15.51
N ARG A 179 -10.03 13.47 15.16
CA ARG A 179 -10.30 12.30 16.03
C ARG A 179 -9.06 11.45 16.28
N VAL A 180 -8.19 11.28 15.30
CA VAL A 180 -6.92 10.52 15.43
C VAL A 180 -5.94 11.25 16.34
N THR A 181 -5.81 12.57 16.17
CA THR A 181 -4.82 13.38 16.91
C THR A 181 -5.23 13.65 18.36
N ALA A 182 -6.51 13.57 18.68
CA ALA A 182 -7.06 13.73 20.04
C ALA A 182 -7.08 12.43 20.85
N ALA A 183 -6.83 11.25 20.23
CA ALA A 183 -6.84 9.96 20.90
C ALA A 183 -5.50 9.66 21.59
#